data_5b5e39fa7931e9486d9f020a0cea8110
#
_entry.id   5b5e39fa7931e9486d9f020a0cea8110
#
_cell.length_a   1.000
_cell.length_b   1.000
_cell.length_c   1.000
_cell.angle_alpha   90.00
_cell.angle_beta   90.00
_cell.angle_gamma   90.00
#
_symmetry.space_group_name_H-M   'P 1'
#
loop_
_entity.id
_entity.type
_entity.pdbx_description
1 polymer ?
#
loop_
_entity_poly.entity_id
_entity_poly.type
_entity_poly.pdbx_seq_one_letter_code
_entity_poly.pdbx_strand_id
1 'polypeptide(L)'
;MKLDSNFIAFCKQSIALEQRMAKQAGKRLNEAMRNNIQDINVLDRIADQLLDTMSGLSGVGERTYMKYIKYLGTFNPQAAKETKDAYEDIMGYKIHVAYAAAQLAKELHKGQVDQAGKDYFEEHLSTVGRNGFDWKEKTVGFLFNVAEDTGH
;
A
#
# COMPACT_ATOMS: atom_id res chain seq x y z
N MET A 1 -5.73 23.77 11.39
CA MET A 1 -4.63 23.17 12.18
C MET A 1 -3.46 22.87 11.24
N LYS A 2 -2.32 23.47 11.43
CA LYS A 2 -1.12 23.01 10.72
C LYS A 2 -0.73 21.69 11.35
N LEU A 3 -0.71 20.59 10.58
CA LEU A 3 -0.09 19.35 11.03
C LEU A 3 1.28 19.67 11.60
N ASP A 4 1.52 19.19 12.83
CA ASP A 4 2.80 19.38 13.50
C ASP A 4 3.93 18.92 12.57
N SER A 5 4.92 19.77 12.36
CA SER A 5 6.08 19.44 11.52
C SER A 5 6.79 18.17 11.99
N ASN A 6 6.74 17.86 13.29
CA ASN A 6 7.27 16.63 13.86
C ASN A 6 6.46 15.39 13.43
N PHE A 7 5.13 15.51 13.35
CA PHE A 7 4.27 14.42 12.87
C PHE A 7 4.53 14.13 11.39
N ILE A 8 4.65 15.17 10.55
CA ILE A 8 4.99 15.01 9.13
C ILE A 8 6.37 14.35 8.97
N ALA A 9 7.36 14.79 9.78
CA ALA A 9 8.70 14.19 9.74
C ALA A 9 8.67 12.71 10.16
N PHE A 10 7.90 12.37 11.19
CA PHE A 10 7.69 11.00 11.65
C PHE A 10 7.05 10.12 10.54
N CYS A 11 5.99 10.60 9.89
CA CYS A 11 5.35 9.87 8.79
C CYS A 11 6.34 9.61 7.64
N LYS A 12 7.12 10.62 7.23
CA LYS A 12 8.14 10.47 6.18
C LYS A 12 9.22 9.46 6.56
N GLN A 13 9.65 9.45 7.82
CA GLN A 13 10.63 8.48 8.31
C GLN A 13 10.07 7.05 8.32
N SER A 14 8.81 6.87 8.74
CA SER A 14 8.13 5.57 8.73
C SER A 14 8.00 5.01 7.31
N ILE A 15 7.58 5.82 6.35
CA ILE A 15 7.47 5.43 4.93
C ILE A 15 8.85 5.05 4.37
N ALA A 16 9.87 5.87 4.63
CA ALA A 16 11.23 5.58 4.18
C ALA A 16 11.78 4.27 4.78
N LEU A 17 11.44 3.97 6.03
CA LEU A 17 11.80 2.73 6.69
C LEU A 17 11.10 1.52 6.04
N GLU A 18 9.77 1.59 5.83
CA GLU A 18 9.00 0.53 5.16
C GLU A 18 9.55 0.23 3.76
N GLN A 19 9.84 1.26 2.98
CA GLN A 19 10.42 1.11 1.64
C GLN A 19 11.81 0.44 1.67
N ARG A 20 12.63 0.79 2.67
CA ARG A 20 13.94 0.19 2.85
C ARG A 20 13.81 -1.29 3.22
N MET A 21 12.88 -1.62 4.11
CA MET A 21 12.59 -3.00 4.51
C MET A 21 12.07 -3.82 3.33
N ALA A 22 11.15 -3.27 2.52
CA ALA A 22 10.63 -3.93 1.32
C ALA A 22 11.74 -4.22 0.30
N LYS A 23 12.64 -3.26 0.06
CA LYS A 23 13.79 -3.46 -0.83
C LYS A 23 14.73 -4.55 -0.32
N GLN A 24 14.97 -4.58 0.99
CA GLN A 24 15.84 -5.56 1.62
C GLN A 24 15.25 -6.97 1.58
N ALA A 25 13.96 -7.11 1.93
CA ALA A 25 13.26 -8.39 1.85
C ALA A 25 13.18 -8.89 0.40
N GLY A 26 12.85 -8.02 -0.56
CA GLY A 26 12.83 -8.35 -1.98
C GLY A 26 14.19 -8.80 -2.51
N LYS A 27 15.28 -8.18 -2.05
CA LYS A 27 16.65 -8.61 -2.41
C LYS A 27 16.93 -10.03 -1.89
N ARG A 28 16.62 -10.30 -0.61
CA ARG A 28 16.80 -11.63 0.00
C ARG A 28 15.98 -12.70 -0.72
N LEU A 29 14.74 -12.40 -1.08
CA LEU A 29 13.87 -13.33 -1.82
C LEU A 29 14.41 -13.62 -3.22
N ASN A 30 14.89 -12.60 -3.93
CA ASN A 30 15.55 -12.79 -5.23
C ASN A 30 16.82 -13.64 -5.11
N GLU A 31 17.62 -13.44 -4.07
CA GLU A 31 18.82 -14.25 -3.80
C GLU A 31 18.47 -15.71 -3.50
N ALA A 32 17.44 -15.95 -2.69
CA ALA A 32 16.97 -17.30 -2.38
C ALA A 32 16.51 -18.05 -3.66
N MET A 33 15.75 -17.37 -4.53
CA MET A 33 15.34 -17.96 -5.81
C MET A 33 16.52 -18.24 -6.75
N ARG A 34 17.49 -17.32 -6.83
CA ARG A 34 18.73 -17.53 -7.64
C ARG A 34 19.55 -18.70 -7.15
N ASN A 35 19.60 -18.90 -5.84
CA ASN A 35 20.32 -20.00 -5.21
C ASN A 35 19.52 -21.32 -5.21
N ASN A 36 18.38 -21.33 -5.91
CA ASN A 36 17.50 -22.49 -6.04
C ASN A 36 17.04 -23.08 -4.69
N ILE A 37 16.80 -22.23 -3.70
CA ILE A 37 16.24 -22.64 -2.40
C ILE A 37 14.80 -23.11 -2.64
N GLN A 38 14.51 -24.37 -2.27
CA GLN A 38 13.17 -24.99 -2.38
C GLN A 38 12.53 -25.28 -1.02
N ASP A 39 13.16 -24.86 0.06
CA ASP A 39 12.58 -24.92 1.40
C ASP A 39 11.49 -23.85 1.52
N ILE A 40 10.23 -24.31 1.50
CA ILE A 40 9.05 -23.43 1.56
C ILE A 40 9.05 -22.59 2.83
N ASN A 41 9.42 -23.15 3.99
CA ASN A 41 9.44 -22.40 5.24
C ASN A 41 10.42 -21.23 5.24
N VAL A 42 11.55 -21.42 4.57
CA VAL A 42 12.56 -20.35 4.41
C VAL A 42 12.04 -19.29 3.45
N LEU A 43 11.46 -19.70 2.33
CA LEU A 43 10.92 -18.80 1.31
C LEU A 43 9.73 -18.00 1.83
N ASP A 44 8.76 -18.65 2.48
CA ASP A 44 7.58 -18.01 3.04
C ASP A 44 7.95 -16.95 4.08
N ARG A 45 8.87 -17.26 4.99
CA ARG A 45 9.33 -16.29 5.99
C ARG A 45 9.89 -15.00 5.36
N ILE A 46 10.60 -15.11 4.23
CA ILE A 46 11.15 -13.95 3.53
C ILE A 46 10.04 -13.25 2.75
N ALA A 47 9.15 -14.02 2.13
CA ALA A 47 8.02 -13.51 1.36
C ALA A 47 7.01 -12.78 2.24
N ASP A 48 6.71 -13.29 3.45
CA ASP A 48 5.86 -12.64 4.44
C ASP A 48 6.44 -11.27 4.87
N GLN A 49 7.76 -11.21 5.14
CA GLN A 49 8.42 -9.94 5.42
C GLN A 49 8.28 -8.94 4.27
N LEU A 50 8.34 -9.42 3.03
CA LEU A 50 8.11 -8.57 1.87
C LEU A 50 6.64 -8.12 1.80
N LEU A 51 5.70 -9.04 1.98
CA LEU A 51 4.26 -8.78 1.94
C LEU A 51 3.82 -7.76 3.01
N ASP A 52 4.35 -7.87 4.22
CA ASP A 52 4.07 -6.95 5.33
C ASP A 52 4.53 -5.52 5.04
N THR A 53 5.61 -5.38 4.27
CA THR A 53 6.19 -4.07 3.91
C THR A 53 5.73 -3.56 2.54
N MET A 54 4.99 -4.36 1.78
CA MET A 54 4.43 -3.91 0.51
C MET A 54 3.25 -2.99 0.72
N SER A 55 3.38 -1.79 0.21
CA SER A 55 2.39 -0.74 0.33
C SER A 55 1.23 -0.82 -0.69
N GLY A 56 1.18 -1.86 -1.47
CA GLY A 56 0.05 -2.19 -2.34
C GLY A 56 -0.11 -1.35 -3.60
N LEU A 57 0.60 -0.23 -3.74
CA LEU A 57 0.42 0.69 -4.86
C LEU A 57 1.74 1.27 -5.40
N SER A 58 2.86 0.92 -4.78
CA SER A 58 4.17 1.43 -5.18
C SER A 58 4.88 0.60 -6.23
N GLY A 59 4.39 -0.60 -6.52
CA GLY A 59 5.09 -1.59 -7.34
C GLY A 59 6.42 -2.08 -6.73
N VAL A 60 6.82 -1.52 -5.57
CA VAL A 60 8.00 -1.99 -4.85
C VAL A 60 7.67 -3.31 -4.17
N GLY A 61 8.36 -4.35 -4.53
CA GLY A 61 8.13 -5.69 -4.00
C GLY A 61 7.13 -6.53 -4.81
N GLU A 62 6.10 -5.97 -5.43
CA GLU A 62 5.09 -6.71 -6.18
C GLU A 62 5.71 -7.60 -7.27
N ARG A 63 6.60 -7.05 -8.09
CA ARG A 63 7.28 -7.84 -9.13
C ARG A 63 8.07 -8.99 -8.55
N THR A 64 8.71 -8.79 -7.40
CA THR A 64 9.47 -9.83 -6.73
C THR A 64 8.55 -10.89 -6.14
N TYR A 65 7.44 -10.47 -5.54
CA TYR A 65 6.45 -11.39 -5.01
C TYR A 65 5.79 -12.23 -6.12
N MET A 66 5.45 -11.63 -7.25
CA MET A 66 4.93 -12.37 -8.41
C MET A 66 5.96 -13.32 -9.02
N LYS A 67 7.24 -12.97 -9.02
CA LYS A 67 8.32 -13.91 -9.39
C LYS A 67 8.41 -15.07 -8.43
N TYR A 68 8.22 -14.82 -7.14
CA TYR A 68 8.21 -15.84 -6.10
C TYR A 68 7.07 -16.84 -6.32
N ILE A 69 5.83 -16.38 -6.57
CA ILE A 69 4.70 -17.25 -6.88
C ILE A 69 5.02 -18.15 -8.09
N LYS A 70 5.59 -17.58 -9.16
CA LYS A 70 6.01 -18.34 -10.34
C LYS A 70 7.09 -19.36 -10.00
N TYR A 71 8.06 -18.98 -9.18
CA TYR A 71 9.14 -19.86 -8.74
C TYR A 71 8.60 -21.04 -7.93
N LEU A 72 7.69 -20.79 -6.97
CA LEU A 72 6.99 -21.85 -6.23
C LEU A 72 6.31 -22.83 -7.19
N GLY A 73 5.66 -22.32 -8.22
CA GLY A 73 4.96 -23.15 -9.22
C GLY A 73 5.85 -24.13 -9.97
N THR A 74 7.17 -23.91 -9.99
CA THR A 74 8.11 -24.82 -10.65
C THR A 74 8.37 -26.11 -9.86
N PHE A 75 8.14 -26.12 -8.54
CA PHE A 75 8.38 -27.30 -7.70
C PHE A 75 7.22 -27.62 -6.74
N ASN A 76 6.35 -26.67 -6.44
CA ASN A 76 5.16 -26.89 -5.61
C ASN A 76 3.96 -26.05 -6.13
N PRO A 77 3.22 -26.54 -7.14
CA PRO A 77 2.08 -25.84 -7.72
C PRO A 77 0.96 -25.53 -6.73
N GLN A 78 0.74 -26.39 -5.73
CA GLN A 78 -0.27 -26.18 -4.71
C GLN A 78 0.08 -24.98 -3.82
N ALA A 79 1.30 -24.93 -3.31
CA ALA A 79 1.77 -23.79 -2.53
C ALA A 79 1.74 -22.49 -3.35
N ALA A 80 2.09 -22.53 -4.63
CA ALA A 80 2.00 -21.37 -5.51
C ALA A 80 0.58 -20.84 -5.63
N LYS A 81 -0.42 -21.71 -5.73
CA LYS A 81 -1.83 -21.33 -5.79
C LYS A 81 -2.28 -20.69 -4.48
N GLU A 82 -2.02 -21.34 -3.35
CA GLU A 82 -2.39 -20.85 -2.03
C GLU A 82 -1.75 -19.48 -1.72
N THR A 83 -0.47 -19.32 -2.05
CA THR A 83 0.25 -18.05 -1.91
C THR A 83 -0.34 -16.96 -2.80
N LYS A 84 -0.76 -17.31 -4.02
CA LYS A 84 -1.41 -16.35 -4.93
C LYS A 84 -2.77 -15.91 -4.40
N ASP A 85 -3.60 -16.85 -3.96
CA ASP A 85 -4.93 -16.56 -3.42
C ASP A 85 -4.82 -15.65 -2.17
N ALA A 86 -3.92 -15.97 -1.24
CA ALA A 86 -3.65 -15.15 -0.06
C ALA A 86 -3.14 -13.74 -0.42
N TYR A 87 -2.27 -13.64 -1.43
CA TYR A 87 -1.79 -12.36 -1.92
C TYR A 87 -2.94 -11.50 -2.49
N GLU A 88 -3.80 -12.07 -3.30
CA GLU A 88 -4.94 -11.37 -3.91
C GLU A 88 -5.94 -10.90 -2.84
N ASP A 89 -6.19 -11.69 -1.80
CA ASP A 89 -7.05 -11.32 -0.68
C ASP A 89 -6.47 -10.13 0.12
N ILE A 90 -5.18 -10.19 0.47
CA ILE A 90 -4.51 -9.13 1.24
C ILE A 90 -4.44 -7.83 0.44
N MET A 91 -4.08 -7.91 -0.85
CA MET A 91 -3.98 -6.74 -1.71
C MET A 91 -5.35 -6.17 -2.05
N GLY A 92 -6.36 -7.02 -2.23
CA GLY A 92 -7.76 -6.62 -2.37
C GLY A 92 -8.24 -5.81 -1.16
N TYR A 93 -7.97 -6.28 0.06
CA TYR A 93 -8.29 -5.55 1.29
C TYR A 93 -7.65 -4.14 1.33
N LYS A 94 -6.36 -4.04 1.04
CA LYS A 94 -5.64 -2.76 1.03
C LYS A 94 -6.25 -1.75 0.04
N ILE A 95 -6.62 -2.22 -1.14
CA ILE A 95 -7.29 -1.38 -2.16
C ILE A 95 -8.68 -0.95 -1.68
N HIS A 96 -9.44 -1.87 -1.06
CA HIS A 96 -10.76 -1.56 -0.53
C HIS A 96 -10.75 -0.49 0.56
N VAL A 97 -9.76 -0.49 1.45
CA VAL A 97 -9.63 0.54 2.50
C VAL A 97 -9.44 1.93 1.90
N ALA A 98 -8.54 2.08 0.92
CA ALA A 98 -8.32 3.36 0.25
C ALA A 98 -9.56 3.82 -0.55
N TYR A 99 -10.26 2.88 -1.19
CA TYR A 99 -11.50 3.17 -1.90
C TYR A 99 -12.61 3.61 -0.94
N ALA A 100 -12.80 2.92 0.18
CA ALA A 100 -13.78 3.30 1.21
C ALA A 100 -13.50 4.70 1.78
N ALA A 101 -12.22 5.03 2.01
CA ALA A 101 -11.81 6.36 2.43
C ALA A 101 -12.17 7.42 1.40
N ALA A 102 -11.95 7.16 0.11
CA ALA A 102 -12.34 8.07 -0.97
C ALA A 102 -13.87 8.30 -1.02
N GLN A 103 -14.66 7.24 -0.89
CA GLN A 103 -16.13 7.35 -0.86
C GLN A 103 -16.63 8.15 0.36
N LEU A 104 -16.07 7.87 1.54
CA LEU A 104 -16.38 8.60 2.76
C LEU A 104 -16.06 10.09 2.61
N ALA A 105 -14.86 10.42 2.13
CA ALA A 105 -14.46 11.80 1.90
C ALA A 105 -15.40 12.51 0.91
N LYS A 106 -15.77 11.83 -0.17
CA LYS A 106 -16.71 12.37 -1.16
C LYS A 106 -18.07 12.70 -0.57
N GLU A 107 -18.62 11.83 0.28
CA GLU A 107 -19.91 12.06 0.95
C GLU A 107 -19.82 13.20 1.97
N LEU A 108 -18.77 13.23 2.80
CA LEU A 108 -18.59 14.24 3.84
C LEU A 108 -18.34 15.64 3.29
N HIS A 109 -17.69 15.75 2.13
CA HIS A 109 -17.44 17.04 1.45
C HIS A 109 -18.48 17.38 0.37
N LYS A 110 -19.59 16.65 0.31
CA LYS A 110 -20.63 16.87 -0.68
C LYS A 110 -21.17 18.30 -0.64
N GLY A 111 -21.09 18.99 -1.77
CA GLY A 111 -21.54 20.38 -1.90
C GLY A 111 -20.54 21.43 -1.42
N GLN A 112 -19.38 21.03 -0.92
CA GLN A 112 -18.29 21.97 -0.66
C GLN A 112 -17.57 22.32 -1.96
N VAL A 113 -17.16 23.58 -2.05
CA VAL A 113 -16.41 24.10 -3.20
C VAL A 113 -15.08 24.69 -2.73
N ASP A 114 -14.07 24.64 -3.59
CA ASP A 114 -12.80 25.31 -3.36
C ASP A 114 -12.88 26.84 -3.55
N GLN A 115 -11.76 27.52 -3.37
CA GLN A 115 -11.68 28.98 -3.56
C GLN A 115 -12.01 29.43 -5.01
N ALA A 116 -11.93 28.52 -5.98
CA ALA A 116 -12.28 28.76 -7.38
C ALA A 116 -13.72 28.37 -7.70
N GLY A 117 -14.53 27.94 -6.71
CA GLY A 117 -15.91 27.51 -6.87
C GLY A 117 -16.10 26.12 -7.48
N LYS A 118 -15.04 25.31 -7.52
CA LYS A 118 -15.08 23.93 -8.03
C LYS A 118 -15.30 22.94 -6.89
N ASP A 119 -15.85 21.76 -7.22
CA ASP A 119 -16.08 20.69 -6.24
C ASP A 119 -14.80 20.35 -5.47
N TYR A 120 -14.85 20.45 -4.15
CA TYR A 120 -13.70 20.32 -3.27
C TYR A 120 -13.10 18.90 -3.30
N PHE A 121 -13.95 17.85 -3.34
CA PHE A 121 -13.47 16.49 -3.42
C PHE A 121 -12.80 16.22 -4.77
N GLU A 122 -13.43 16.56 -5.89
CA GLU A 122 -12.93 16.19 -7.21
C GLU A 122 -11.63 16.95 -7.57
N GLU A 123 -11.51 18.22 -7.22
CA GLU A 123 -10.35 19.03 -7.59
C GLU A 123 -9.21 18.97 -6.57
N HIS A 124 -9.53 18.89 -5.27
CA HIS A 124 -8.52 18.93 -4.21
C HIS A 124 -8.25 17.55 -3.58
N LEU A 125 -9.21 16.97 -2.89
CA LEU A 125 -8.99 15.72 -2.15
C LEU A 125 -8.71 14.53 -3.05
N SER A 126 -9.36 14.43 -4.21
CA SER A 126 -9.09 13.36 -5.15
C SER A 126 -7.66 13.43 -5.71
N THR A 127 -7.15 14.65 -5.90
CA THR A 127 -5.77 14.86 -6.34
C THR A 127 -4.77 14.46 -5.23
N VAL A 128 -5.00 14.89 -3.99
CA VAL A 128 -4.14 14.54 -2.85
C VAL A 128 -4.15 13.02 -2.63
N GLY A 129 -5.33 12.41 -2.59
CA GLY A 129 -5.46 10.97 -2.39
C GLY A 129 -4.82 10.14 -3.51
N ARG A 130 -5.00 10.53 -4.78
CA ARG A 130 -4.41 9.82 -5.93
C ARG A 130 -2.90 9.93 -5.99
N ASN A 131 -2.32 11.02 -5.50
CA ASN A 131 -0.87 11.23 -5.45
C ASN A 131 -0.19 10.46 -4.32
N GLY A 132 -0.93 9.87 -3.40
CA GLY A 132 -0.40 8.96 -2.40
C GLY A 132 0.31 7.78 -3.07
N PHE A 133 1.48 7.43 -2.55
CA PHE A 133 2.34 6.40 -3.11
C PHE A 133 1.77 5.00 -2.86
N ASP A 134 1.15 4.80 -1.70
CA ASP A 134 0.57 3.54 -1.27
C ASP A 134 -0.90 3.69 -0.79
N TRP A 135 -1.51 2.57 -0.43
CA TRP A 135 -2.90 2.58 0.03
C TRP A 135 -3.08 3.35 1.35
N LYS A 136 -2.09 3.37 2.24
CA LYS A 136 -2.14 4.11 3.51
C LYS A 136 -2.07 5.61 3.24
N GLU A 137 -1.11 6.04 2.42
CA GLU A 137 -0.98 7.44 2.00
C GLU A 137 -2.22 7.93 1.26
N LYS A 138 -2.78 7.09 0.37
CA LYS A 138 -4.04 7.40 -0.32
C LYS A 138 -5.19 7.54 0.67
N THR A 139 -5.30 6.61 1.63
CA THR A 139 -6.33 6.67 2.67
C THR A 139 -6.22 7.96 3.47
N VAL A 140 -5.02 8.30 3.95
CA VAL A 140 -4.75 9.55 4.67
C VAL A 140 -5.03 10.75 3.78
N GLY A 141 -4.60 10.73 2.52
CA GLY A 141 -4.83 11.83 1.57
C GLY A 141 -6.31 12.09 1.29
N PHE A 142 -7.13 11.04 1.19
CA PHE A 142 -8.59 11.21 1.03
C PHE A 142 -9.26 11.71 2.30
N LEU A 143 -8.80 11.29 3.48
CA LEU A 143 -9.36 11.70 4.77
C LEU A 143 -8.70 12.98 5.33
N PHE A 144 -7.75 13.53 4.59
CA PHE A 144 -7.12 14.79 4.96
C PHE A 144 -8.19 15.89 5.09
N ASN A 145 -8.16 16.62 6.18
CA ASN A 145 -9.11 17.68 6.51
C ASN A 145 -10.57 17.24 6.80
N VAL A 146 -10.92 15.94 6.76
CA VAL A 146 -12.29 15.52 7.04
C VAL A 146 -12.77 16.06 8.40
N ALA A 147 -11.97 15.91 9.45
CA ALA A 147 -12.34 16.38 10.79
C ALA A 147 -12.40 17.91 10.92
N GLU A 148 -11.59 18.64 10.15
CA GLU A 148 -11.53 20.11 10.20
C GLU A 148 -12.60 20.76 9.34
N ASP A 149 -12.81 20.24 8.13
CA ASP A 149 -13.65 20.89 7.13
C ASP A 149 -15.12 20.47 7.24
N THR A 150 -15.43 19.35 7.87
CA THR A 150 -16.81 18.82 7.98
C THR A 150 -17.40 18.93 9.37
N GLY A 151 -16.63 19.29 10.39
CA GLY A 151 -17.10 19.44 11.78
C GLY A 151 -17.49 18.12 12.47
N HIS A 152 -17.01 16.98 11.95
CA HIS A 152 -17.21 15.64 12.52
C HIS A 152 -16.02 15.16 13.33
#